data_f235f08ff75bd47e30df949d97c3e17a
#
_entry.id   f235f08ff75bd47e30df949d97c3e17a
#
_cell.length_a   1.000
_cell.length_b   1.000
_cell.length_c   1.000
_cell.angle_alpha   90.00
_cell.angle_beta   90.00
_cell.angle_gamma   90.00
#
_symmetry.space_group_name_H-M   'P 1'
#
loop_
_entity.id
_entity.type
_entity.pdbx_description
1 polymer ?
#
loop_
_entity_poly.entity_id
_entity_poly.type
_entity_poly.pdbx_seq_one_letter_code
_entity_poly.pdbx_strand_id
1 'polypeptide(L)'
;PYAVAAQDIGHVSSPTHVPTGAWRSVDHSQHGFFTESFIDEVAISLGEDTYRFRAKLLSHKPRHLKVLERAAMEAEWDKQLPEGRGRGISLQESFGSIVAQVVEVTVAGKEISVDRVVAVIDPGLAIAPDGIAAQIESGINYGLSAALYGEISIKNGAVVESNFHDYQTLRMADAPKIETHVINSGHEIGGAGEPGTPGIAPALVNAFYDATGIRVRKLPLKKSVEEVSALNL
;
A
#
# COMPACT_ATOMS: atom_id res chain seq x y z
N PRO A 1 -0.30 -13.60 -6.00
CA PRO A 1 -1.29 -14.58 -5.51
C PRO A 1 -2.44 -14.82 -6.51
N TYR A 2 -2.69 -13.90 -7.44
CA TYR A 2 -3.84 -13.88 -8.35
C TYR A 2 -3.76 -14.93 -9.45
N ALA A 3 -4.91 -15.54 -9.78
CA ALA A 3 -5.02 -16.47 -10.91
C ALA A 3 -5.01 -15.70 -12.23
N VAL A 4 -3.88 -15.64 -12.88
CA VAL A 4 -3.69 -15.07 -14.22
C VAL A 4 -3.27 -16.17 -15.17
N ALA A 5 -3.92 -16.27 -16.32
CA ALA A 5 -3.76 -17.39 -17.25
C ALA A 5 -2.34 -17.51 -17.82
N ALA A 6 -1.65 -16.40 -18.00
CA ALA A 6 -0.27 -16.37 -18.48
C ALA A 6 0.49 -15.23 -17.80
N GLN A 7 1.73 -15.48 -17.40
CA GLN A 7 2.62 -14.50 -16.79
C GLN A 7 3.99 -14.61 -17.45
N ASP A 8 4.53 -13.45 -17.81
CA ASP A 8 5.93 -13.32 -18.25
C ASP A 8 6.58 -12.22 -17.41
N ILE A 9 7.46 -12.61 -16.47
CA ILE A 9 8.09 -11.72 -15.52
C ILE A 9 9.60 -11.75 -15.75
N GLY A 10 10.14 -10.64 -16.21
CA GLY A 10 11.56 -10.45 -16.43
C GLY A 10 12.20 -9.55 -15.37
N HIS A 11 13.43 -9.83 -15.02
CA HIS A 11 14.28 -8.97 -14.20
C HIS A 11 15.53 -8.59 -14.96
N VAL A 12 15.83 -7.30 -15.01
CA VAL A 12 17.07 -6.77 -15.60
C VAL A 12 17.84 -6.01 -14.52
N SER A 13 19.03 -6.49 -14.19
CA SER A 13 19.95 -5.76 -13.31
C SER A 13 20.52 -4.57 -14.05
N SER A 14 20.36 -3.38 -13.50
CA SER A 14 21.00 -2.17 -13.98
C SER A 14 22.08 -1.73 -13.00
N PRO A 15 23.33 -1.59 -13.43
CA PRO A 15 24.38 -1.08 -12.55
C PRO A 15 24.07 0.34 -12.13
N THR A 16 24.27 0.65 -10.87
CA THR A 16 24.11 1.98 -10.30
C THR A 16 25.39 2.41 -9.60
N HIS A 17 25.71 3.70 -9.62
CA HIS A 17 26.81 4.29 -8.87
C HIS A 17 26.44 4.56 -7.41
N VAL A 18 25.17 4.41 -7.06
CA VAL A 18 24.65 4.60 -5.71
C VAL A 18 24.67 3.26 -4.98
N PRO A 19 25.32 3.16 -3.82
CA PRO A 19 25.22 1.96 -2.99
C PRO A 19 23.76 1.68 -2.63
N THR A 20 23.35 0.43 -2.77
CA THR A 20 22.01 -0.02 -2.43
C THR A 20 22.03 -0.88 -1.17
N GLY A 21 20.91 -0.92 -0.44
CA GLY A 21 20.75 -1.71 0.76
C GLY A 21 19.31 -2.14 0.97
N ALA A 22 19.09 -2.97 1.99
CA ALA A 22 17.75 -3.41 2.34
C ALA A 22 16.95 -2.25 2.98
N TRP A 23 15.71 -2.11 2.54
CA TRP A 23 14.69 -1.29 3.17
C TRP A 23 13.62 -2.20 3.78
N ARG A 24 12.81 -1.74 4.74
CA ARG A 24 11.78 -2.58 5.39
C ARG A 24 10.87 -3.22 4.34
N SER A 25 10.71 -4.54 4.40
CA SER A 25 10.01 -5.41 3.44
C SER A 25 10.74 -5.70 2.12
N VAL A 26 11.97 -5.23 1.97
CA VAL A 26 12.84 -5.48 0.82
C VAL A 26 12.10 -5.29 -0.52
N ASP A 27 12.16 -6.26 -1.43
CA ASP A 27 11.54 -6.22 -2.76
C ASP A 27 9.99 -6.32 -2.73
N HIS A 28 9.39 -6.81 -1.64
CA HIS A 28 7.93 -6.86 -1.52
C HIS A 28 7.28 -5.47 -1.65
N SER A 29 7.97 -4.40 -1.23
CA SER A 29 7.41 -3.04 -1.27
C SER A 29 7.21 -2.53 -2.69
N GLN A 30 8.24 -2.60 -3.55
CA GLN A 30 8.10 -2.19 -4.94
C GLN A 30 7.23 -3.14 -5.76
N HIS A 31 7.38 -4.47 -5.56
CA HIS A 31 6.52 -5.44 -6.25
C HIS A 31 5.06 -5.29 -5.84
N GLY A 32 4.79 -5.02 -4.57
CA GLY A 32 3.46 -4.72 -4.07
C GLY A 32 2.85 -3.51 -4.76
N PHE A 33 3.62 -2.43 -4.85
CA PHE A 33 3.17 -1.22 -5.53
C PHE A 33 2.83 -1.48 -7.00
N PHE A 34 3.71 -2.16 -7.75
CA PHE A 34 3.46 -2.45 -9.16
C PHE A 34 2.26 -3.37 -9.36
N THR A 35 2.20 -4.48 -8.63
CA THR A 35 1.18 -5.50 -8.80
C THR A 35 -0.20 -4.99 -8.40
N GLU A 36 -0.32 -4.41 -7.20
CA GLU A 36 -1.63 -4.01 -6.66
C GLU A 36 -2.22 -2.78 -7.34
N SER A 37 -1.35 -1.83 -7.78
CA SER A 37 -1.82 -0.70 -8.58
C SER A 37 -2.27 -1.15 -9.97
N PHE A 38 -1.56 -2.10 -10.58
CA PHE A 38 -1.92 -2.62 -11.90
C PHE A 38 -3.20 -3.46 -11.88
N ILE A 39 -3.36 -4.34 -10.88
CA ILE A 39 -4.61 -5.11 -10.70
C ILE A 39 -5.81 -4.18 -10.51
N ASP A 40 -5.63 -3.08 -9.82
CA ASP A 40 -6.66 -2.06 -9.64
C ASP A 40 -7.03 -1.39 -10.98
N GLU A 41 -6.03 -1.02 -11.78
CA GLU A 41 -6.25 -0.47 -13.13
C GLU A 41 -7.01 -1.45 -14.03
N VAL A 42 -6.65 -2.73 -13.99
CA VAL A 42 -7.32 -3.78 -14.78
C VAL A 42 -8.79 -3.92 -14.37
N ALA A 43 -9.08 -3.99 -13.06
CA ALA A 43 -10.45 -4.06 -12.56
C ALA A 43 -11.30 -2.90 -13.09
N ILE A 44 -10.79 -1.67 -12.94
CA ILE A 44 -11.48 -0.45 -13.40
C ILE A 44 -11.68 -0.45 -14.92
N SER A 45 -10.66 -0.86 -15.69
CA SER A 45 -10.77 -0.93 -17.16
C SER A 45 -11.83 -1.91 -17.65
N LEU A 46 -12.15 -2.91 -16.82
CA LEU A 46 -13.21 -3.90 -17.08
C LEU A 46 -14.57 -3.47 -16.50
N GLY A 47 -14.65 -2.34 -15.80
CA GLY A 47 -15.86 -1.89 -15.11
C GLY A 47 -16.22 -2.76 -13.91
N GLU A 48 -15.25 -3.51 -13.36
CA GLU A 48 -15.44 -4.36 -12.18
C GLU A 48 -15.00 -3.59 -10.89
N ASP A 49 -15.71 -3.87 -9.78
CA ASP A 49 -15.32 -3.42 -8.45
C ASP A 49 -13.96 -4.00 -8.05
N THR A 50 -13.05 -3.18 -7.56
CA THR A 50 -11.63 -3.54 -7.37
C THR A 50 -11.42 -4.59 -6.29
N TYR A 51 -12.26 -4.61 -5.23
CA TYR A 51 -12.27 -5.68 -4.23
C TYR A 51 -12.82 -6.99 -4.82
N ARG A 52 -14.00 -6.94 -5.47
CA ARG A 52 -14.65 -8.13 -6.03
C ARG A 52 -13.83 -8.77 -7.14
N PHE A 53 -13.15 -7.96 -7.95
CA PHE A 53 -12.21 -8.46 -8.96
C PHE A 53 -11.06 -9.24 -8.32
N ARG A 54 -10.44 -8.71 -7.25
CA ARG A 54 -9.42 -9.45 -6.50
C ARG A 54 -9.96 -10.74 -5.88
N ALA A 55 -11.12 -10.69 -5.27
CA ALA A 55 -11.76 -11.86 -4.67
C ALA A 55 -11.99 -13.00 -5.71
N LYS A 56 -12.46 -12.65 -6.91
CA LYS A 56 -12.64 -13.58 -8.03
C LYS A 56 -11.31 -14.23 -8.44
N LEU A 57 -10.23 -13.47 -8.54
CA LEU A 57 -8.90 -13.98 -8.88
C LEU A 57 -8.25 -14.80 -7.76
N LEU A 58 -8.76 -14.73 -6.53
CA LEU A 58 -8.27 -15.46 -5.36
C LEU A 58 -9.10 -16.68 -4.99
N SER A 59 -10.10 -17.06 -5.80
CA SER A 59 -11.01 -18.19 -5.52
C SER A 59 -10.28 -19.52 -5.25
N HIS A 60 -9.08 -19.71 -5.79
CA HIS A 60 -8.21 -20.87 -5.59
C HIS A 60 -7.29 -20.75 -4.36
N LYS A 61 -7.29 -19.60 -3.65
CA LYS A 61 -6.45 -19.31 -2.46
C LYS A 61 -7.30 -18.89 -1.26
N PRO A 62 -7.96 -19.83 -0.58
CA PRO A 62 -8.95 -19.52 0.46
C PRO A 62 -8.38 -18.71 1.64
N ARG A 63 -7.11 -18.91 2.01
CA ARG A 63 -6.46 -18.13 3.07
C ARG A 63 -6.32 -16.65 2.68
N HIS A 64 -5.88 -16.37 1.46
CA HIS A 64 -5.78 -14.99 0.93
C HIS A 64 -7.15 -14.34 0.81
N LEU A 65 -8.11 -15.08 0.27
CA LEU A 65 -9.48 -14.61 0.10
C LEU A 65 -10.09 -14.20 1.45
N LYS A 66 -9.93 -15.03 2.48
CA LYS A 66 -10.41 -14.74 3.83
C LYS A 66 -9.83 -13.42 4.42
N VAL A 67 -8.54 -13.16 4.19
CA VAL A 67 -7.88 -11.92 4.64
C VAL A 67 -8.45 -10.71 3.90
N LEU A 68 -8.62 -10.83 2.58
CA LEU A 68 -9.18 -9.77 1.73
C LEU A 68 -10.63 -9.45 2.12
N GLU A 69 -11.48 -10.49 2.24
CA GLU A 69 -12.89 -10.36 2.63
C GLU A 69 -13.04 -9.70 4.00
N ARG A 70 -12.21 -10.11 4.96
CA ARG A 70 -12.23 -9.51 6.29
C ARG A 70 -11.85 -8.02 6.25
N ALA A 71 -10.85 -7.64 5.45
CA ALA A 71 -10.47 -6.23 5.31
C ALA A 71 -11.59 -5.39 4.66
N ALA A 72 -12.23 -5.90 3.62
CA ALA A 72 -13.36 -5.24 2.99
C ALA A 72 -14.56 -5.09 3.94
N MET A 73 -14.85 -6.12 4.75
CA MET A 73 -15.93 -6.08 5.74
C MET A 73 -15.66 -5.04 6.83
N GLU A 74 -14.48 -5.03 7.43
CA GLU A 74 -14.11 -4.10 8.50
C GLU A 74 -14.00 -2.64 8.00
N ALA A 75 -13.66 -2.47 6.73
CA ALA A 75 -13.64 -1.16 6.07
C ALA A 75 -15.02 -0.71 5.58
N GLU A 76 -16.08 -1.49 5.80
CA GLU A 76 -17.42 -1.21 5.25
C GLU A 76 -17.36 -0.91 3.74
N TRP A 77 -16.72 -1.79 2.94
CA TRP A 77 -16.38 -1.55 1.53
C TRP A 77 -17.51 -1.01 0.69
N ASP A 78 -18.73 -1.49 0.89
CA ASP A 78 -19.91 -1.12 0.11
C ASP A 78 -20.54 0.24 0.52
N LYS A 79 -20.05 0.84 1.60
CA LYS A 79 -20.56 2.14 2.04
C LYS A 79 -20.02 3.26 1.16
N GLN A 80 -20.91 4.05 0.60
CA GLN A 80 -20.52 5.22 -0.18
C GLN A 80 -19.77 6.24 0.68
N LEU A 81 -18.69 6.77 0.11
CA LEU A 81 -17.94 7.87 0.70
C LEU A 81 -18.47 9.22 0.17
N PRO A 82 -18.35 10.30 0.95
CA PRO A 82 -18.63 11.66 0.48
C PRO A 82 -17.74 12.05 -0.70
N GLU A 83 -18.17 13.07 -1.46
CA GLU A 83 -17.36 13.66 -2.53
C GLU A 83 -16.00 14.15 -2.02
N GLY A 84 -14.96 13.98 -2.82
CA GLY A 84 -13.57 14.29 -2.45
C GLY A 84 -12.91 13.24 -1.57
N ARG A 85 -13.61 12.16 -1.20
CA ARG A 85 -13.04 11.01 -0.49
C ARG A 85 -12.94 9.81 -1.41
N GLY A 86 -11.94 8.99 -1.18
CA GLY A 86 -11.75 7.74 -1.92
C GLY A 86 -11.25 6.61 -1.04
N ARG A 87 -11.46 5.40 -1.51
CA ARG A 87 -11.08 4.16 -0.85
C ARG A 87 -10.30 3.25 -1.80
N GLY A 88 -9.18 2.73 -1.34
CA GLY A 88 -8.34 1.80 -2.11
C GLY A 88 -7.95 0.57 -1.30
N ILE A 89 -7.81 -0.55 -1.96
CA ILE A 89 -7.49 -1.84 -1.34
C ILE A 89 -6.24 -2.45 -1.97
N SER A 90 -5.48 -3.19 -1.15
CA SER A 90 -4.35 -4.01 -1.58
C SER A 90 -4.30 -5.32 -0.80
N LEU A 91 -3.62 -6.32 -1.37
CA LEU A 91 -3.33 -7.60 -0.72
C LEU A 91 -1.89 -8.01 -1.00
N GLN A 92 -1.13 -8.32 0.04
CA GLN A 92 0.25 -8.78 -0.09
C GLN A 92 0.51 -10.05 0.74
N GLU A 93 1.32 -10.94 0.18
CA GLU A 93 1.91 -12.05 0.90
C GLU A 93 3.41 -11.81 1.02
N SER A 94 3.93 -11.79 2.23
CA SER A 94 5.36 -11.61 2.50
C SER A 94 5.76 -12.26 3.82
N PHE A 95 6.93 -12.84 3.86
CA PHE A 95 7.49 -13.49 5.06
C PHE A 95 6.55 -14.54 5.69
N GLY A 96 5.78 -15.28 4.88
CA GLY A 96 4.82 -16.29 5.33
C GLY A 96 3.51 -15.73 5.89
N SER A 97 3.34 -14.42 5.91
CA SER A 97 2.12 -13.73 6.35
C SER A 97 1.37 -13.10 5.18
N ILE A 98 0.06 -13.01 5.32
CA ILE A 98 -0.82 -12.36 4.34
C ILE A 98 -1.43 -11.13 4.98
N VAL A 99 -1.35 -9.98 4.29
CA VAL A 99 -1.90 -8.71 4.77
C VAL A 99 -2.78 -8.09 3.68
N ALA A 100 -4.00 -7.72 4.04
CA ALA A 100 -4.83 -6.82 3.23
C ALA A 100 -4.96 -5.48 3.93
N GLN A 101 -4.92 -4.41 3.17
CA GLN A 101 -5.06 -3.05 3.66
C GLN A 101 -6.09 -2.28 2.84
N VAL A 102 -6.97 -1.58 3.54
CA VAL A 102 -7.90 -0.62 2.95
C VAL A 102 -7.56 0.75 3.48
N VAL A 103 -7.32 1.70 2.57
CA VAL A 103 -7.00 3.09 2.87
C VAL A 103 -8.17 3.97 2.47
N GLU A 104 -8.54 4.89 3.34
CA GLU A 104 -9.46 5.98 3.04
C GLU A 104 -8.71 7.31 3.04
N VAL A 105 -8.92 8.11 2.01
CA VAL A 105 -8.31 9.43 1.85
C VAL A 105 -9.35 10.52 1.65
N THR A 106 -9.01 11.74 2.05
CA THR A 106 -9.68 12.97 1.64
C THR A 106 -8.74 13.78 0.76
N VAL A 107 -9.22 14.21 -0.41
CA VAL A 107 -8.46 15.04 -1.35
C VAL A 107 -9.19 16.37 -1.55
N ALA A 108 -8.50 17.47 -1.24
CA ALA A 108 -9.01 18.84 -1.41
C ALA A 108 -7.97 19.66 -2.18
N GLY A 109 -8.17 19.79 -3.49
CA GLY A 109 -7.18 20.40 -4.37
C GLY A 109 -5.87 19.60 -4.38
N LYS A 110 -4.80 20.19 -3.86
CA LYS A 110 -3.48 19.52 -3.75
C LYS A 110 -3.25 18.85 -2.38
N GLU A 111 -4.11 19.10 -1.43
CA GLU A 111 -4.00 18.53 -0.09
C GLU A 111 -4.57 17.11 -0.08
N ILE A 112 -3.79 16.20 0.48
CA ILE A 112 -4.13 14.79 0.62
C ILE A 112 -3.99 14.43 2.09
N SER A 113 -5.08 13.98 2.70
CA SER A 113 -5.11 13.43 4.04
C SER A 113 -5.41 11.93 3.97
N VAL A 114 -4.65 11.13 4.71
CA VAL A 114 -4.99 9.73 4.93
C VAL A 114 -5.81 9.69 6.22
N ASP A 115 -7.10 9.39 6.10
CA ASP A 115 -8.02 9.49 7.24
C ASP A 115 -8.02 8.22 8.08
N ARG A 116 -8.06 7.06 7.39
CA ARG A 116 -8.22 5.76 8.01
C ARG A 116 -7.47 4.68 7.24
N VAL A 117 -6.91 3.73 7.96
CA VAL A 117 -6.38 2.49 7.40
C VAL A 117 -6.95 1.31 8.18
N VAL A 118 -7.59 0.40 7.48
CA VAL A 118 -7.98 -0.91 8.02
C VAL A 118 -7.00 -1.94 7.50
N ALA A 119 -6.33 -2.65 8.40
CA ALA A 119 -5.36 -3.69 8.08
C ALA A 119 -5.78 -5.02 8.69
N VAL A 120 -5.77 -6.06 7.89
CA VAL A 120 -6.00 -7.44 8.34
C VAL A 120 -4.77 -8.26 8.03
N ILE A 121 -4.22 -8.91 9.06
CA ILE A 121 -3.08 -9.82 8.92
C ILE A 121 -3.46 -11.24 9.31
N ASP A 122 -3.02 -12.21 8.52
CA ASP A 122 -2.93 -13.62 8.88
C ASP A 122 -1.45 -14.04 8.94
N PRO A 123 -0.84 -14.10 10.13
CA PRO A 123 0.54 -14.56 10.31
C PRO A 123 0.64 -16.08 10.53
N GLY A 124 -0.41 -16.84 10.24
CA GLY A 124 -0.52 -18.24 10.64
C GLY A 124 -0.90 -18.39 12.11
N LEU A 125 0.02 -18.84 12.96
CA LEU A 125 -0.18 -18.87 14.40
C LEU A 125 0.17 -17.51 15.03
N ALA A 126 -0.83 -16.81 15.58
CA ALA A 126 -0.65 -15.52 16.23
C ALA A 126 -0.33 -15.70 17.73
N ILE A 127 0.96 -15.64 18.10
CA ILE A 127 1.40 -15.85 19.48
C ILE A 127 1.18 -14.61 20.35
N ALA A 128 1.47 -13.43 19.81
CA ALA A 128 1.37 -12.14 20.51
C ALA A 128 0.54 -11.13 19.68
N PRO A 129 -0.79 -11.22 19.69
CA PRO A 129 -1.66 -10.38 18.84
C PRO A 129 -1.41 -8.89 18.98
N ASP A 130 -1.22 -8.40 20.21
CA ASP A 130 -0.94 -6.96 20.45
C ASP A 130 0.40 -6.53 19.85
N GLY A 131 1.43 -7.38 19.95
CA GLY A 131 2.73 -7.15 19.32
C GLY A 131 2.64 -7.17 17.79
N ILE A 132 1.83 -8.06 17.23
CA ILE A 132 1.56 -8.12 15.78
C ILE A 132 0.85 -6.82 15.34
N ALA A 133 -0.18 -6.40 16.04
CA ALA A 133 -0.89 -5.15 15.74
C ALA A 133 0.05 -3.94 15.76
N ALA A 134 0.87 -3.80 16.80
CA ALA A 134 1.86 -2.73 16.90
C ALA A 134 2.87 -2.72 15.74
N GLN A 135 3.31 -3.90 15.26
CA GLN A 135 4.19 -4.02 14.11
C GLN A 135 3.50 -3.63 12.80
N ILE A 136 2.24 -4.02 12.61
CA ILE A 136 1.45 -3.61 11.44
C ILE A 136 1.24 -2.10 11.41
N GLU A 137 0.84 -1.48 12.52
CA GLU A 137 0.69 -0.03 12.65
C GLU A 137 2.00 0.71 12.35
N SER A 138 3.11 0.22 12.90
CA SER A 138 4.44 0.74 12.61
C SER A 138 4.80 0.62 11.13
N GLY A 139 4.55 -0.56 10.52
CA GLY A 139 4.82 -0.81 9.10
C GLY A 139 4.02 0.11 8.17
N ILE A 140 2.75 0.35 8.50
CA ILE A 140 1.86 1.27 7.79
C ILE A 140 2.40 2.71 7.86
N ASN A 141 2.69 3.23 9.03
CA ASN A 141 3.21 4.59 9.19
C ASN A 141 4.57 4.77 8.48
N TYR A 142 5.43 3.74 8.55
CA TYR A 142 6.71 3.72 7.86
C TYR A 142 6.53 3.77 6.33
N GLY A 143 5.66 2.94 5.78
CA GLY A 143 5.35 2.90 4.36
C GLY A 143 4.63 4.16 3.86
N LEU A 144 3.71 4.72 4.65
CA LEU A 144 3.04 6.00 4.33
C LEU A 144 4.02 7.16 4.27
N SER A 145 4.98 7.21 5.19
CA SER A 145 6.04 8.24 5.17
C SER A 145 6.78 8.23 3.84
N ALA A 146 7.18 7.05 3.36
CA ALA A 146 7.84 6.90 2.07
C ALA A 146 6.89 7.20 0.89
N ALA A 147 5.67 6.67 0.91
CA ALA A 147 4.72 6.81 -0.19
C ALA A 147 4.23 8.26 -0.38
N LEU A 148 4.12 9.03 0.69
CA LEU A 148 3.67 10.43 0.64
C LEU A 148 4.81 11.41 0.34
N TYR A 149 6.00 11.19 0.93
CA TYR A 149 7.06 12.21 1.00
C TYR A 149 8.46 11.71 0.57
N GLY A 150 8.75 10.40 0.71
CA GLY A 150 10.10 9.86 0.67
C GLY A 150 10.77 10.04 -0.68
N GLU A 151 11.70 10.97 -0.77
CA GLU A 151 12.55 11.20 -1.93
C GLU A 151 13.96 11.62 -1.49
N ILE A 152 14.96 11.03 -2.13
CA ILE A 152 16.35 11.45 -2.03
C ILE A 152 16.81 11.84 -3.42
N SER A 153 17.29 13.07 -3.54
CA SER A 153 17.80 13.64 -4.78
C SER A 153 19.32 13.55 -4.83
N ILE A 154 19.86 13.16 -5.97
CA ILE A 154 21.33 13.13 -6.19
C ILE A 154 21.68 14.15 -7.25
N LYS A 155 22.56 15.10 -6.92
CA LYS A 155 23.06 16.13 -7.82
C LYS A 155 24.59 16.18 -7.77
N ASN A 156 25.22 16.07 -8.93
CA ASN A 156 26.68 16.08 -9.06
C ASN A 156 27.38 15.01 -8.18
N GLY A 157 26.76 13.84 -8.02
CA GLY A 157 27.32 12.74 -7.23
C GLY A 157 27.12 12.85 -5.72
N ALA A 158 26.39 13.85 -5.23
CA ALA A 158 26.10 14.05 -3.82
C ALA A 158 24.59 14.06 -3.56
N VAL A 159 24.19 13.61 -2.37
CA VAL A 159 22.82 13.71 -1.88
C VAL A 159 22.50 15.18 -1.60
N VAL A 160 21.33 15.63 -2.02
CA VAL A 160 20.87 17.02 -1.81
C VAL A 160 20.31 17.20 -0.42
N GLU A 161 19.44 16.27 0.00
CA GLU A 161 18.82 16.27 1.33
C GLU A 161 19.89 15.98 2.38
N SER A 162 20.00 16.86 3.38
CA SER A 162 21.09 16.81 4.36
C SER A 162 20.68 16.30 5.72
N ASN A 163 19.42 16.51 6.13
CA ASN A 163 18.90 16.10 7.44
C ASN A 163 17.36 16.15 7.45
N PHE A 164 16.75 15.91 8.61
CA PHE A 164 15.28 15.90 8.80
C PHE A 164 14.58 17.25 8.59
N HIS A 165 15.29 18.33 8.37
CA HIS A 165 14.68 19.62 8.01
C HIS A 165 14.35 19.73 6.50
N ASP A 166 15.04 18.97 5.65
CA ASP A 166 14.84 18.92 4.20
C ASP A 166 14.45 17.53 3.67
N TYR A 167 14.47 16.50 4.53
CA TYR A 167 13.89 15.19 4.28
C TYR A 167 12.59 15.02 5.08
N GLN A 168 11.46 15.16 4.40
CA GLN A 168 10.15 15.11 5.04
C GLN A 168 9.73 13.68 5.41
N THR A 169 9.19 13.53 6.61
CA THR A 169 8.59 12.28 7.10
C THR A 169 7.17 12.53 7.61
N LEU A 170 6.36 11.48 7.68
CA LEU A 170 5.03 11.53 8.29
C LEU A 170 5.14 12.01 9.74
N ARG A 171 4.29 12.96 10.13
CA ARG A 171 4.21 13.49 11.48
C ARG A 171 2.98 12.94 12.19
N MET A 172 2.98 12.99 13.52
CA MET A 172 1.85 12.49 14.33
C MET A 172 0.51 13.16 13.98
N ALA A 173 0.55 14.44 13.60
CA ALA A 173 -0.66 15.16 13.20
C ALA A 173 -1.25 14.67 11.87
N ASP A 174 -0.44 14.05 11.02
CA ASP A 174 -0.82 13.57 9.69
C ASP A 174 -1.03 12.05 9.67
N ALA A 175 -0.76 11.37 10.81
CA ALA A 175 -0.91 9.93 10.92
C ALA A 175 -2.40 9.54 10.91
N PRO A 176 -2.80 8.53 10.10
CA PRO A 176 -4.18 8.10 10.03
C PRO A 176 -4.62 7.37 11.29
N LYS A 177 -5.94 7.23 11.45
CA LYS A 177 -6.48 6.21 12.36
C LYS A 177 -6.22 4.83 11.75
N ILE A 178 -5.49 3.97 12.47
CA ILE A 178 -5.19 2.60 12.02
C ILE A 178 -5.98 1.62 12.86
N GLU A 179 -6.65 0.68 12.20
CA GLU A 179 -7.41 -0.42 12.79
C GLU A 179 -6.80 -1.74 12.32
N THR A 180 -6.20 -2.49 13.23
CA THR A 180 -5.53 -3.75 12.91
C THR A 180 -6.33 -4.94 13.42
N HIS A 181 -6.60 -5.90 12.54
CA HIS A 181 -7.29 -7.15 12.83
C HIS A 181 -6.37 -8.34 12.56
N VAL A 182 -6.20 -9.20 13.55
CA VAL A 182 -5.33 -10.38 13.45
C VAL A 182 -6.19 -11.63 13.27
N ILE A 183 -5.93 -12.40 12.22
CA ILE A 183 -6.50 -13.72 11.98
C ILE A 183 -5.52 -14.76 12.51
N ASN A 184 -5.95 -15.57 13.47
CA ASN A 184 -5.18 -16.73 13.92
C ASN A 184 -5.68 -17.97 13.17
N SER A 185 -5.05 -18.28 12.02
CA SER A 185 -5.47 -19.37 11.16
C SER A 185 -4.88 -20.75 11.56
N GLY A 186 -3.88 -20.75 12.43
CA GLY A 186 -3.19 -21.96 12.86
C GLY A 186 -2.23 -22.55 11.82
N HIS A 187 -1.96 -21.84 10.71
CA HIS A 187 -0.91 -22.23 9.77
C HIS A 187 0.48 -22.00 10.38
N GLU A 188 1.53 -22.35 9.63
CA GLU A 188 2.92 -22.09 10.02
C GLU A 188 3.11 -20.60 10.33
N ILE A 189 3.97 -20.31 11.31
CA ILE A 189 4.23 -18.95 11.80
C ILE A 189 4.94 -18.16 10.71
N GLY A 190 4.34 -17.06 10.30
CA GLY A 190 4.95 -16.04 9.44
C GLY A 190 5.51 -14.87 10.23
N GLY A 191 6.29 -14.03 9.54
CA GLY A 191 6.79 -12.78 10.08
C GLY A 191 5.68 -11.73 10.24
N ALA A 192 5.80 -10.88 11.26
CA ALA A 192 4.87 -9.76 11.48
C ALA A 192 5.54 -8.38 11.47
N GLY A 193 6.89 -8.35 11.53
CA GLY A 193 7.65 -7.11 11.63
C GLY A 193 7.64 -6.23 10.37
N GLU A 194 7.47 -6.84 9.20
CA GLU A 194 7.59 -6.17 7.90
C GLU A 194 6.32 -6.17 7.05
N PRO A 195 5.40 -7.18 7.14
CA PRO A 195 4.28 -7.32 6.21
C PRO A 195 3.29 -6.16 6.18
N GLY A 196 3.28 -5.28 7.18
CA GLY A 196 2.46 -4.06 7.18
C GLY A 196 2.91 -2.98 6.18
N THR A 197 4.14 -3.09 5.65
CA THR A 197 4.74 -2.03 4.81
C THR A 197 4.36 -2.14 3.32
N PRO A 198 4.38 -3.32 2.66
CA PRO A 198 4.26 -3.40 1.20
C PRO A 198 2.92 -2.94 0.64
N GLY A 199 1.83 -3.21 1.34
CA GLY A 199 0.47 -2.96 0.85
C GLY A 199 0.02 -1.51 0.93
N ILE A 200 0.69 -0.69 1.75
CA ILE A 200 0.15 0.64 2.05
C ILE A 200 0.27 1.62 0.87
N ALA A 201 1.38 1.60 0.15
CA ALA A 201 1.60 2.48 -0.99
C ALA A 201 0.58 2.24 -2.12
N PRO A 202 0.34 0.99 -2.58
CA PRO A 202 -0.68 0.74 -3.59
C PRO A 202 -2.10 1.03 -3.09
N ALA A 203 -2.45 0.69 -1.85
CA ALA A 203 -3.76 1.02 -1.31
C ALA A 203 -4.00 2.54 -1.28
N LEU A 204 -2.96 3.32 -0.93
CA LEU A 204 -3.00 4.79 -0.95
C LEU A 204 -3.25 5.35 -2.35
N VAL A 205 -2.50 4.93 -3.37
CA VAL A 205 -2.67 5.48 -4.73
C VAL A 205 -3.96 5.00 -5.39
N ASN A 206 -4.47 3.82 -5.01
CA ASN A 206 -5.78 3.33 -5.43
C ASN A 206 -6.90 4.16 -4.79
N ALA A 207 -6.79 4.52 -3.50
CA ALA A 207 -7.72 5.43 -2.83
C ALA A 207 -7.68 6.84 -3.44
N PHE A 208 -6.50 7.33 -3.78
CA PHE A 208 -6.33 8.61 -4.47
C PHE A 208 -7.01 8.60 -5.84
N TYR A 209 -6.86 7.51 -6.60
CA TYR A 209 -7.55 7.35 -7.88
C TYR A 209 -9.07 7.36 -7.70
N ASP A 210 -9.59 6.64 -6.72
CA ASP A 210 -11.02 6.59 -6.43
C ASP A 210 -11.61 7.98 -6.11
N ALA A 211 -10.84 8.81 -5.37
CA ALA A 211 -11.23 10.17 -5.05
C ALA A 211 -11.15 11.16 -6.23
N THR A 212 -10.24 10.94 -7.20
CA THR A 212 -9.85 11.99 -8.16
C THR A 212 -9.95 11.57 -9.62
N GLY A 213 -9.98 10.28 -9.93
CA GLY A 213 -9.84 9.74 -11.29
C GLY A 213 -8.41 9.85 -11.85
N ILE A 214 -7.43 10.32 -11.07
CA ILE A 214 -6.05 10.51 -11.53
C ILE A 214 -5.19 9.31 -11.13
N ARG A 215 -4.65 8.58 -12.12
CA ARG A 215 -3.76 7.44 -11.87
C ARG A 215 -2.32 7.88 -11.66
N VAL A 216 -1.77 7.54 -10.49
CA VAL A 216 -0.38 7.79 -10.12
C VAL A 216 0.45 6.52 -10.26
N ARG A 217 1.56 6.61 -10.98
CA ARG A 217 2.50 5.50 -11.22
C ARG A 217 3.92 5.78 -10.69
N LYS A 218 4.10 6.91 -10.03
CA LYS A 218 5.37 7.35 -9.46
C LYS A 218 5.15 7.88 -8.04
N LEU A 219 6.03 7.52 -7.14
CA LEU A 219 6.06 8.03 -5.76
C LEU A 219 7.22 9.02 -5.59
N PRO A 220 7.19 9.90 -4.63
CA PRO A 220 6.13 10.07 -3.61
C PRO A 220 4.88 10.77 -4.18
N LEU A 221 3.74 10.46 -3.59
CA LEU A 221 2.42 10.87 -4.08
C LEU A 221 2.27 12.40 -4.11
N LYS A 222 2.66 13.11 -3.06
CA LYS A 222 2.52 14.58 -2.98
C LYS A 222 3.25 15.28 -4.13
N LYS A 223 4.47 14.87 -4.42
CA LYS A 223 5.24 15.41 -5.57
C LYS A 223 4.57 15.11 -6.91
N SER A 224 4.09 13.90 -7.10
CA SER A 224 3.40 13.50 -8.34
C SER A 224 2.12 14.31 -8.57
N VAL A 225 1.36 14.64 -7.52
CA VAL A 225 0.18 15.50 -7.59
C VAL A 225 0.56 16.94 -7.94
N GLU A 226 1.64 17.48 -7.40
CA GLU A 226 2.16 18.80 -7.75
C GLU A 226 2.57 18.87 -9.23
N GLU A 227 3.29 17.86 -9.73
CA GLU A 227 3.72 17.75 -11.14
C GLU A 227 2.50 17.70 -12.09
N VAL A 228 1.49 16.88 -11.80
CA VAL A 228 0.26 16.78 -12.61
C VAL A 228 -0.54 18.09 -12.58
N SER A 229 -0.64 18.73 -11.42
CA SER A 229 -1.34 20.02 -11.30
C SER A 229 -0.66 21.15 -12.06
N ALA A 230 0.66 21.10 -12.19
CA ALA A 230 1.42 22.10 -12.95
C ALA A 230 1.26 21.95 -14.47
N LEU A 231 0.88 20.75 -14.96
CA LEU A 231 0.64 20.48 -16.38
C LEU A 231 -0.77 20.89 -16.83
N ASN A 232 -1.69 21.09 -15.89
CA ASN A 232 -3.09 21.45 -16.17
C ASN A 232 -3.39 22.94 -15.92
N LEU A 233 -2.37 23.75 -15.69
CA LEU A 233 -2.39 25.23 -15.61
C LEU A 233 -1.77 25.84 -16.87
#